data_a4e478bae13e42a9b78d1b0da7ea2708
#
_entry.id   a4e478bae13e42a9b78d1b0da7ea2708
#
_cell.length_a   1.000
_cell.length_b   1.000
_cell.length_c   1.000
_cell.angle_alpha   90.00
_cell.angle_beta   90.00
_cell.angle_gamma   90.00
#
_symmetry.space_group_name_H-M   'P 1'
#
loop_
_entity.id
_entity.type
_entity.pdbx_description
1 polymer ?
#
loop_
_entity_poly.entity_id
_entity_poly.type
_entity_poly.pdbx_seq_one_letter_code
_entity_poly.pdbx_strand_id
1 'polypeptide(L)'
;MGIRKHKPTTPGRRGSSVADFAEVTKKTPEKALLAPSPKKGGRNVHGRITTRHQGGGHKQRYRIVDFRRTKDGVPAKVAAIEYDPNRTARLALLHYLDGEKRYILAPTRLRVGDMVESGEGADIKPGNALPLKNIPVGTIVHNVELRPGGGAKMGRSAGSGIQLLAKEGTLATLRMPSGEIRQVLTACRATVGEVGNAEQELISWGKAGRNRWKGKRPTTRGVAMNPVDHPLGGGEGKSSGGRHPTSPWGKPEGRTRRRKPSDQLIVRRRRKGRGR
;
A
#
# COMPACT_ATOMS: atom_id res chain seq x y z
N MET A 1 16.71 -2.43 9.21
CA MET A 1 16.66 -1.41 8.15
C MET A 1 17.04 -0.07 8.73
N GLY A 2 17.77 0.75 8.02
CA GLY A 2 18.24 2.03 8.55
C GLY A 2 17.71 3.22 7.75
N ILE A 3 17.47 4.33 8.45
CA ILE A 3 17.19 5.62 7.84
C ILE A 3 18.43 6.48 7.92
N ARG A 4 18.92 6.89 6.75
CA ARG A 4 20.06 7.81 6.67
C ARG A 4 19.56 9.26 6.61
N LYS A 5 19.90 10.06 7.62
CA LYS A 5 19.69 11.50 7.62
C LYS A 5 20.77 12.19 6.77
N HIS A 6 20.39 13.22 6.03
CA HIS A 6 21.36 14.03 5.31
C HIS A 6 22.02 15.07 6.24
N LYS A 7 23.28 15.43 5.95
CA LYS A 7 23.94 16.56 6.59
C LYS A 7 23.17 17.86 6.29
N PRO A 8 23.04 18.80 7.25
CA PRO A 8 22.23 20.02 7.10
C PRO A 8 22.96 21.11 6.29
N THR A 9 23.41 20.77 5.08
CA THR A 9 24.18 21.68 4.22
C THR A 9 23.33 22.72 3.52
N THR A 10 22.03 22.46 3.34
CA THR A 10 21.05 23.37 2.70
C THR A 10 19.71 23.25 3.41
N PRO A 11 18.79 24.27 3.30
CA PRO A 11 17.45 24.20 3.89
C PRO A 11 16.68 22.92 3.52
N GLY A 12 16.75 22.49 2.26
CA GLY A 12 16.07 21.29 1.78
C GLY A 12 16.71 19.97 2.25
N ARG A 13 17.98 19.98 2.66
CA ARG A 13 18.68 18.80 3.20
C ARG A 13 18.57 18.71 4.71
N ARG A 14 18.45 19.83 5.42
CA ARG A 14 18.39 19.88 6.89
C ARG A 14 17.35 18.91 7.48
N GLY A 15 16.14 18.87 6.95
CA GLY A 15 15.06 18.02 7.43
C GLY A 15 14.84 16.76 6.58
N SER A 16 15.78 16.39 5.71
CA SER A 16 15.56 15.27 4.79
C SER A 16 16.26 13.98 5.21
N SER A 17 15.59 12.87 4.97
CA SER A 17 16.13 11.52 5.17
C SER A 17 15.81 10.61 3.98
N VAL A 18 16.51 9.49 3.89
CA VAL A 18 16.31 8.45 2.87
C VAL A 18 16.48 7.08 3.51
N ALA A 19 15.89 6.05 2.93
CA ALA A 19 16.21 4.67 3.29
C ALA A 19 17.67 4.35 2.92
N ASP A 20 18.33 3.51 3.70
CA ASP A 20 19.69 3.05 3.45
C ASP A 20 19.78 2.00 2.32
N PHE A 21 18.66 1.38 1.96
CA PHE A 21 18.56 0.30 0.97
C PHE A 21 19.40 -0.96 1.28
N ALA A 22 19.84 -1.16 2.53
CA ALA A 22 20.67 -2.29 2.92
C ALA A 22 20.04 -3.67 2.59
N GLU A 23 18.70 -3.77 2.56
CA GLU A 23 17.97 -5.00 2.22
C GLU A 23 17.96 -5.31 0.72
N VAL A 24 18.26 -4.33 -0.13
CA VAL A 24 18.15 -4.49 -1.58
C VAL A 24 19.41 -5.18 -2.10
N THR A 25 19.24 -6.42 -2.57
CA THR A 25 20.36 -7.25 -3.06
C THR A 25 20.58 -7.09 -4.56
N LYS A 26 19.54 -6.74 -5.33
CA LYS A 26 19.60 -6.53 -6.78
C LYS A 26 19.03 -5.18 -7.18
N LYS A 27 19.80 -4.38 -7.89
CA LYS A 27 19.42 -3.01 -8.33
C LYS A 27 18.62 -3.01 -9.63
N THR A 28 18.89 -3.95 -10.52
CA THR A 28 18.24 -4.05 -11.84
C THR A 28 17.02 -4.97 -11.76
N PRO A 29 15.84 -4.53 -12.22
CA PRO A 29 14.64 -5.37 -12.20
C PRO A 29 14.71 -6.46 -13.28
N GLU A 30 13.96 -7.55 -13.08
CA GLU A 30 13.78 -8.63 -14.06
C GLU A 30 12.99 -8.09 -15.25
N LYS A 31 13.59 -8.13 -16.45
CA LYS A 31 13.03 -7.50 -17.66
C LYS A 31 11.68 -8.11 -18.08
N ALA A 32 11.55 -9.42 -17.99
CA ALA A 32 10.33 -10.15 -18.36
C ALA A 32 9.12 -9.79 -17.48
N LEU A 33 9.35 -9.30 -16.24
CA LEU A 33 8.32 -8.93 -15.28
C LEU A 33 8.04 -7.41 -15.26
N LEU A 34 8.44 -6.68 -16.29
CA LEU A 34 8.20 -5.24 -16.42
C LEU A 34 7.10 -4.94 -17.42
N ALA A 35 6.18 -4.07 -17.04
CA ALA A 35 5.17 -3.51 -17.92
C ALA A 35 5.35 -1.98 -18.08
N PRO A 36 4.93 -1.40 -19.22
CA PRO A 36 4.90 0.05 -19.38
C PRO A 36 3.94 0.68 -18.34
N SER A 37 4.32 1.86 -17.83
CA SER A 37 3.49 2.66 -16.92
C SER A 37 3.35 4.08 -17.45
N PRO A 38 2.48 4.30 -18.47
CA PRO A 38 2.26 5.62 -19.04
C PRO A 38 1.61 6.55 -18.01
N LYS A 39 2.08 7.80 -17.98
CA LYS A 39 1.55 8.81 -17.07
C LYS A 39 0.33 9.49 -17.70
N LYS A 40 -0.81 9.35 -17.05
CA LYS A 40 -2.08 9.95 -17.51
C LYS A 40 -2.33 11.35 -16.91
N GLY A 41 -1.53 11.80 -15.94
CA GLY A 41 -1.69 13.11 -15.30
C GLY A 41 -3.06 13.33 -14.65
N GLY A 42 -3.73 12.29 -14.17
CA GLY A 42 -5.07 12.35 -13.58
C GLY A 42 -6.20 12.47 -14.59
N ARG A 43 -5.95 12.27 -15.91
CA ARG A 43 -6.98 12.33 -16.97
C ARG A 43 -7.63 10.96 -17.16
N ASN A 44 -8.94 10.99 -17.48
CA ASN A 44 -9.70 9.80 -17.89
C ASN A 44 -9.53 9.53 -19.40
N VAL A 45 -10.35 8.61 -19.94
CA VAL A 45 -10.37 8.24 -21.37
C VAL A 45 -10.69 9.45 -22.27
N HIS A 46 -11.55 10.34 -21.80
CA HIS A 46 -11.98 11.55 -22.54
C HIS A 46 -11.01 12.75 -22.34
N GLY A 47 -9.84 12.55 -21.73
CA GLY A 47 -8.86 13.61 -21.49
C GLY A 47 -9.23 14.57 -20.36
N ARG A 48 -10.37 14.40 -19.66
CA ARG A 48 -10.82 15.26 -18.56
C ARG A 48 -10.09 14.88 -17.26
N ILE A 49 -9.75 15.89 -16.45
CA ILE A 49 -9.13 15.69 -15.15
C ILE A 49 -10.18 15.13 -14.16
N THR A 50 -10.05 13.85 -13.81
CA THR A 50 -10.89 13.19 -12.80
C THR A 50 -10.20 13.07 -11.45
N THR A 51 -8.86 13.11 -11.43
CA THR A 51 -8.05 13.12 -10.21
C THR A 51 -7.10 14.30 -10.28
N ARG A 52 -7.35 15.32 -9.46
CA ARG A 52 -6.54 16.54 -9.42
C ARG A 52 -5.17 16.27 -8.77
N HIS A 53 -4.24 17.21 -8.96
CA HIS A 53 -2.93 17.25 -8.32
C HIS A 53 -2.02 16.06 -8.68
N GLN A 54 -2.15 15.52 -9.89
CA GLN A 54 -1.27 14.50 -10.44
C GLN A 54 -0.59 14.98 -11.72
N GLY A 55 0.64 14.52 -11.95
CA GLY A 55 1.39 14.76 -13.17
C GLY A 55 2.87 15.01 -12.94
N GLY A 56 3.66 14.90 -14.02
CA GLY A 56 5.13 14.95 -13.96
C GLY A 56 5.74 13.76 -13.22
N GLY A 57 6.84 14.00 -12.52
CA GLY A 57 7.58 12.99 -11.77
C GLY A 57 8.50 12.11 -12.65
N HIS A 58 9.35 11.31 -12.01
CA HIS A 58 10.32 10.44 -12.67
C HIS A 58 9.62 9.34 -13.48
N LYS A 59 10.15 8.96 -14.66
CA LYS A 59 9.66 7.83 -15.49
C LYS A 59 9.78 6.53 -14.69
N GLN A 60 8.73 5.74 -14.67
CA GLN A 60 8.67 4.47 -13.94
C GLN A 60 8.18 3.35 -14.86
N ARG A 61 8.61 2.13 -14.58
CA ARG A 61 8.05 0.91 -15.15
C ARG A 61 7.29 0.16 -14.06
N TYR A 62 6.18 -0.42 -14.41
CA TYR A 62 5.39 -1.24 -13.48
C TYR A 62 6.05 -2.62 -13.34
N ARG A 63 6.11 -3.16 -12.09
CA ARG A 63 6.51 -4.54 -11.82
C ARG A 63 5.25 -5.39 -11.71
N ILE A 64 5.19 -6.44 -12.50
CA ILE A 64 4.11 -7.42 -12.45
C ILE A 64 4.32 -8.24 -11.19
N VAL A 65 3.46 -8.04 -10.19
CA VAL A 65 3.52 -8.71 -8.89
C VAL A 65 2.41 -9.74 -8.81
N ASP A 66 2.75 -10.95 -8.40
CA ASP A 66 1.80 -12.03 -8.19
C ASP A 66 1.02 -11.80 -6.87
N PHE A 67 -0.17 -11.20 -7.01
CA PHE A 67 -1.11 -11.01 -5.91
C PHE A 67 -2.10 -12.15 -5.75
N ARG A 68 -2.12 -13.12 -6.67
CA ARG A 68 -3.05 -14.25 -6.61
C ARG A 68 -2.43 -15.49 -6.00
N ARG A 69 -1.11 -15.67 -6.19
CA ARG A 69 -0.37 -16.82 -5.67
C ARG A 69 -1.03 -18.16 -6.07
N THR A 70 -1.38 -18.28 -7.35
CA THR A 70 -2.13 -19.43 -7.88
C THR A 70 -1.31 -20.69 -8.10
N LYS A 71 0.02 -20.62 -7.94
CA LYS A 71 0.91 -21.75 -8.17
C LYS A 71 1.07 -22.55 -6.89
N ASP A 72 0.14 -23.46 -6.66
CA ASP A 72 0.08 -24.26 -5.45
C ASP A 72 1.02 -25.48 -5.55
N GLY A 73 1.64 -25.87 -4.41
CA GLY A 73 2.49 -27.05 -4.29
C GLY A 73 3.83 -26.96 -5.01
N VAL A 74 4.16 -25.83 -5.65
CA VAL A 74 5.45 -25.65 -6.31
C VAL A 74 6.32 -24.71 -5.47
N PRO A 75 7.41 -25.20 -4.87
CA PRO A 75 8.31 -24.36 -4.08
C PRO A 75 9.10 -23.40 -4.97
N ALA A 76 9.38 -22.22 -4.44
CA ALA A 76 10.17 -21.20 -5.10
C ALA A 76 11.25 -20.68 -4.18
N LYS A 77 12.46 -20.49 -4.72
CA LYS A 77 13.59 -19.88 -4.00
C LYS A 77 13.57 -18.38 -4.15
N VAL A 78 13.77 -17.65 -3.07
CA VAL A 78 14.01 -16.20 -3.09
C VAL A 78 15.36 -15.92 -3.71
N ALA A 79 15.39 -15.38 -4.93
CA ALA A 79 16.61 -15.10 -5.67
C ALA A 79 17.19 -13.72 -5.33
N ALA A 80 16.33 -12.71 -5.10
CA ALA A 80 16.75 -11.35 -4.80
C ALA A 80 15.65 -10.55 -4.10
N ILE A 81 16.05 -9.50 -3.37
CA ILE A 81 15.15 -8.45 -2.87
C ILE A 81 15.43 -7.18 -3.68
N GLU A 82 14.38 -6.58 -4.24
CA GLU A 82 14.46 -5.47 -5.18
C GLU A 82 13.63 -4.26 -4.73
N TYR A 83 14.06 -3.09 -5.18
CA TYR A 83 13.33 -1.83 -5.02
C TYR A 83 12.24 -1.69 -6.08
N ASP A 84 11.02 -1.28 -5.66
CA ASP A 84 9.93 -0.91 -6.57
C ASP A 84 9.55 0.57 -6.39
N PRO A 85 9.65 1.42 -7.43
CA PRO A 85 9.24 2.82 -7.35
C PRO A 85 7.73 3.04 -7.29
N ASN A 86 6.91 2.00 -7.55
CA ASN A 86 5.45 2.10 -7.61
C ASN A 86 4.78 1.85 -6.25
N ARG A 87 5.54 1.33 -5.27
CA ARG A 87 5.03 1.00 -3.94
C ARG A 87 6.04 1.27 -2.85
N THR A 88 5.58 1.28 -1.61
CA THR A 88 6.45 1.47 -0.44
C THR A 88 7.17 0.19 -0.01
N ALA A 89 6.56 -0.98 -0.27
CA ALA A 89 7.12 -2.29 0.04
C ALA A 89 8.25 -2.67 -0.92
N ARG A 90 9.22 -3.47 -0.46
CA ARG A 90 10.20 -4.16 -1.31
C ARG A 90 9.55 -5.34 -2.02
N LEU A 91 10.16 -5.79 -3.10
CA LEU A 91 9.76 -7.00 -3.82
C LEU A 91 10.80 -8.09 -3.63
N ALA A 92 10.33 -9.32 -3.47
CA ALA A 92 11.17 -10.52 -3.56
C ALA A 92 10.95 -11.14 -4.94
N LEU A 93 12.05 -11.37 -5.65
CA LEU A 93 12.06 -12.14 -6.90
C LEU A 93 12.14 -13.62 -6.54
N LEU A 94 11.14 -14.37 -6.96
CA LEU A 94 11.06 -15.81 -6.80
C LEU A 94 11.47 -16.53 -8.07
N HIS A 95 12.30 -17.56 -7.93
CA HIS A 95 12.56 -18.55 -8.96
C HIS A 95 11.90 -19.86 -8.53
N TYR A 96 10.89 -20.28 -9.26
CA TYR A 96 10.19 -21.54 -9.06
C TYR A 96 11.03 -22.72 -9.60
N LEU A 97 10.83 -23.92 -9.07
CA LEU A 97 11.56 -25.10 -9.52
C LEU A 97 11.32 -25.44 -11.01
N ASP A 98 10.17 -25.04 -11.56
CA ASP A 98 9.83 -25.20 -12.96
C ASP A 98 10.40 -24.10 -13.89
N GLY A 99 11.27 -23.23 -13.37
CA GLY A 99 11.92 -22.17 -14.13
C GLY A 99 11.12 -20.86 -14.23
N GLU A 100 9.83 -20.81 -13.82
CA GLU A 100 9.07 -19.58 -13.84
C GLU A 100 9.60 -18.58 -12.79
N LYS A 101 9.57 -17.29 -13.15
CA LYS A 101 9.92 -16.21 -12.22
C LYS A 101 8.71 -15.37 -11.89
N ARG A 102 8.53 -14.98 -10.62
CA ARG A 102 7.48 -14.07 -10.18
C ARG A 102 7.99 -13.10 -9.12
N TYR A 103 7.38 -11.92 -9.06
CA TYR A 103 7.54 -11.01 -7.93
C TYR A 103 6.46 -11.22 -6.89
N ILE A 104 6.84 -11.19 -5.62
CA ILE A 104 5.93 -11.06 -4.47
C ILE A 104 6.32 -9.85 -3.63
N LEU A 105 5.44 -9.40 -2.71
CA LEU A 105 5.86 -8.46 -1.68
C LEU A 105 6.82 -9.16 -0.72
N ALA A 106 7.93 -8.51 -0.40
CA ALA A 106 8.89 -9.05 0.55
C ALA A 106 8.37 -8.87 1.98
N PRO A 107 8.04 -9.94 2.72
CA PRO A 107 7.72 -9.83 4.13
C PRO A 107 8.96 -9.53 4.96
N THR A 108 8.76 -9.05 6.18
CA THR A 108 9.82 -8.87 7.17
C THR A 108 10.49 -10.22 7.44
N ARG A 109 11.83 -10.20 7.56
CA ARG A 109 12.70 -11.38 7.82
C ARG A 109 12.88 -12.37 6.66
N LEU A 110 12.25 -12.15 5.50
CA LEU A 110 12.54 -12.98 4.32
C LEU A 110 13.94 -12.64 3.78
N ARG A 111 14.73 -13.67 3.53
CA ARG A 111 16.12 -13.55 3.04
C ARG A 111 16.29 -14.20 1.67
N VAL A 112 17.33 -13.80 0.97
CA VAL A 112 17.76 -14.48 -0.25
C VAL A 112 18.19 -15.90 0.11
N GLY A 113 17.68 -16.86 -0.66
CA GLY A 113 17.92 -18.30 -0.42
C GLY A 113 16.74 -18.99 0.27
N ASP A 114 15.86 -18.27 0.95
CA ASP A 114 14.69 -18.88 1.60
C ASP A 114 13.75 -19.51 0.56
N MET A 115 13.08 -20.58 0.97
CA MET A 115 12.07 -21.26 0.16
C MET A 115 10.69 -20.75 0.54
N VAL A 116 9.86 -20.49 -0.47
CA VAL A 116 8.49 -19.96 -0.33
C VAL A 116 7.55 -20.81 -1.17
N GLU A 117 6.40 -21.16 -0.59
CA GLU A 117 5.40 -21.99 -1.21
C GLU A 117 3.99 -21.39 -1.08
N SER A 118 3.07 -21.83 -1.92
CA SER A 118 1.66 -21.48 -1.88
C SER A 118 0.81 -22.75 -1.90
N GLY A 119 -0.35 -22.71 -1.26
CA GLY A 119 -1.28 -23.82 -1.27
C GLY A 119 -1.83 -24.15 0.12
N GLU A 120 -2.71 -25.13 0.19
CA GLU A 120 -3.37 -25.53 1.44
C GLU A 120 -2.42 -26.24 2.40
N GLY A 121 -1.44 -26.97 1.87
CA GLY A 121 -0.43 -27.73 2.64
C GLY A 121 0.86 -26.98 2.93
N ALA A 122 0.96 -25.70 2.55
CA ALA A 122 2.18 -24.93 2.79
C ALA A 122 2.39 -24.66 4.30
N ASP A 123 3.64 -24.70 4.75
CA ASP A 123 4.02 -24.39 6.14
C ASP A 123 3.66 -22.94 6.54
N ILE A 124 3.47 -22.71 7.84
CA ILE A 124 3.22 -21.37 8.41
C ILE A 124 4.55 -20.61 8.55
N LYS A 125 5.16 -20.27 7.41
CA LYS A 125 6.42 -19.53 7.32
C LYS A 125 6.20 -18.17 6.64
N PRO A 126 6.96 -17.11 7.00
CA PRO A 126 6.86 -15.81 6.34
C PRO A 126 7.05 -15.92 4.82
N GLY A 127 6.10 -15.38 4.05
CA GLY A 127 6.12 -15.44 2.59
C GLY A 127 5.25 -16.52 1.97
N ASN A 128 4.90 -17.56 2.73
CA ASN A 128 3.98 -18.59 2.27
C ASN A 128 2.55 -18.09 2.19
N ALA A 129 1.79 -18.50 1.18
CA ALA A 129 0.44 -18.06 0.95
C ALA A 129 -0.54 -19.23 1.08
N LEU A 130 -1.50 -19.09 2.00
CA LEU A 130 -2.48 -20.12 2.33
C LEU A 130 -3.90 -19.52 2.37
N PRO A 131 -4.94 -20.35 2.21
CA PRO A 131 -6.30 -19.97 2.61
C PRO A 131 -6.35 -19.70 4.12
N LEU A 132 -7.16 -18.70 4.53
CA LEU A 132 -7.28 -18.32 5.95
C LEU A 132 -7.77 -19.47 6.84
N LYS A 133 -8.52 -20.43 6.26
CA LYS A 133 -8.95 -21.65 7.00
C LYS A 133 -7.77 -22.43 7.58
N ASN A 134 -6.63 -22.45 6.88
CA ASN A 134 -5.43 -23.23 7.24
C ASN A 134 -4.42 -22.43 8.09
N ILE A 135 -4.63 -21.12 8.29
CA ILE A 135 -3.72 -20.27 9.08
C ILE A 135 -4.19 -20.26 10.55
N PRO A 136 -3.33 -20.52 11.56
CA PRO A 136 -3.70 -20.45 12.97
C PRO A 136 -4.21 -19.06 13.39
N VAL A 137 -5.16 -19.03 14.32
CA VAL A 137 -5.62 -17.79 14.96
C VAL A 137 -4.45 -17.13 15.71
N GLY A 138 -4.43 -15.79 15.72
CA GLY A 138 -3.34 -15.01 16.30
C GLY A 138 -2.21 -14.68 15.30
N THR A 139 -2.12 -15.40 14.19
CA THR A 139 -1.07 -15.18 13.18
C THR A 139 -1.22 -13.82 12.51
N ILE A 140 -0.08 -13.15 12.28
CA ILE A 140 -0.02 -11.92 11.48
C ILE A 140 0.13 -12.31 10.02
N VAL A 141 -0.71 -11.74 9.17
CA VAL A 141 -0.76 -11.98 7.73
C VAL A 141 -0.78 -10.66 6.95
N HIS A 142 -0.42 -10.71 5.70
CA HIS A 142 -0.52 -9.60 4.75
C HIS A 142 -1.06 -10.11 3.41
N ASN A 143 -1.21 -9.25 2.41
CA ASN A 143 -1.72 -9.64 1.09
C ASN A 143 -3.04 -10.44 1.17
N VAL A 144 -3.99 -9.96 1.95
CA VAL A 144 -5.26 -10.65 2.15
C VAL A 144 -6.23 -10.35 1.01
N GLU A 145 -6.88 -11.38 0.51
CA GLU A 145 -7.97 -11.27 -0.46
C GLU A 145 -9.26 -10.76 0.18
N LEU A 146 -10.10 -10.10 -0.60
CA LEU A 146 -11.48 -9.75 -0.22
C LEU A 146 -12.52 -10.76 -0.70
N ARG A 147 -12.18 -11.47 -1.78
CA ARG A 147 -12.98 -12.55 -2.37
C ARG A 147 -12.02 -13.64 -2.83
N PRO A 148 -12.36 -14.90 -2.68
CA PRO A 148 -11.53 -16.01 -3.13
C PRO A 148 -11.14 -15.85 -4.61
N GLY A 149 -9.85 -16.03 -4.92
CA GLY A 149 -9.32 -15.91 -6.28
C GLY A 149 -9.24 -14.48 -6.84
N GLY A 150 -9.73 -13.47 -6.10
CA GLY A 150 -9.72 -12.07 -6.54
C GLY A 150 -8.37 -11.37 -6.45
N GLY A 151 -7.38 -12.05 -5.89
CA GLY A 151 -6.05 -11.51 -5.61
C GLY A 151 -6.03 -10.58 -4.40
N ALA A 152 -4.86 -10.42 -3.82
CA ALA A 152 -4.65 -9.64 -2.60
C ALA A 152 -5.05 -8.17 -2.77
N LYS A 153 -5.81 -7.64 -1.82
CA LYS A 153 -6.28 -6.23 -1.79
C LYS A 153 -5.91 -5.51 -0.50
N MET A 154 -5.82 -6.21 0.62
CA MET A 154 -5.55 -5.65 1.94
C MET A 154 -4.12 -5.98 2.41
N GLY A 155 -3.53 -5.10 3.25
CA GLY A 155 -2.21 -5.34 3.84
C GLY A 155 -1.07 -5.40 2.82
N ARG A 156 -0.95 -4.42 1.91
CA ARG A 156 0.09 -4.41 0.85
C ARG A 156 1.14 -3.32 0.99
N SER A 157 0.91 -2.35 1.86
CA SER A 157 1.88 -1.26 2.09
C SER A 157 3.00 -1.72 3.02
N ALA A 158 4.15 -1.06 2.95
CA ALA A 158 5.27 -1.30 3.86
C ALA A 158 4.81 -1.26 5.33
N GLY A 159 5.28 -2.20 6.15
CA GLY A 159 4.93 -2.32 7.57
C GLY A 159 3.48 -2.75 7.84
N SER A 160 2.71 -3.14 6.82
CA SER A 160 1.33 -3.58 7.05
C SER A 160 1.28 -5.03 7.52
N GLY A 161 0.72 -5.24 8.70
CA GLY A 161 0.35 -6.55 9.26
C GLY A 161 -1.13 -6.56 9.63
N ILE A 162 -1.83 -7.63 9.33
CA ILE A 162 -3.22 -7.89 9.66
C ILE A 162 -3.25 -9.10 10.58
N GLN A 163 -3.87 -8.99 11.74
CA GLN A 163 -3.98 -10.09 12.68
C GLN A 163 -5.26 -10.89 12.43
N LEU A 164 -5.15 -12.21 12.31
CA LEU A 164 -6.28 -13.13 12.29
C LEU A 164 -6.76 -13.35 13.72
N LEU A 165 -7.94 -12.83 14.08
CA LEU A 165 -8.47 -12.87 15.43
C LEU A 165 -9.28 -14.12 15.73
N ALA A 166 -10.14 -14.53 14.80
CA ALA A 166 -11.03 -15.67 14.96
C ALA A 166 -11.43 -16.26 13.61
N LYS A 167 -11.91 -17.50 13.64
CA LYS A 167 -12.54 -18.18 12.50
C LYS A 167 -13.85 -18.78 13.00
N GLU A 168 -14.97 -18.40 12.36
CA GLU A 168 -16.31 -18.85 12.72
C GLU A 168 -17.03 -19.30 11.45
N GLY A 169 -17.27 -20.59 11.33
CA GLY A 169 -17.87 -21.17 10.13
C GLY A 169 -17.10 -20.80 8.86
N THR A 170 -17.74 -20.12 7.94
CA THR A 170 -17.15 -19.67 6.66
C THR A 170 -16.46 -18.32 6.72
N LEU A 171 -16.47 -17.64 7.87
CA LEU A 171 -15.92 -16.29 8.03
C LEU A 171 -14.68 -16.28 8.93
N ALA A 172 -13.69 -15.47 8.53
CA ALA A 172 -12.49 -15.16 9.30
C ALA A 172 -12.52 -13.69 9.72
N THR A 173 -12.33 -13.43 11.00
CA THR A 173 -12.32 -12.09 11.60
C THR A 173 -10.89 -11.56 11.63
N LEU A 174 -10.67 -10.40 10.99
CA LEU A 174 -9.37 -9.77 10.80
C LEU A 174 -9.32 -8.41 11.49
N ARG A 175 -8.21 -8.14 12.21
CA ARG A 175 -7.87 -6.84 12.76
C ARG A 175 -6.91 -6.12 11.80
N MET A 176 -7.37 -5.04 11.21
CA MET A 176 -6.60 -4.22 10.28
C MET A 176 -5.62 -3.28 11.01
N PRO A 177 -4.53 -2.81 10.36
CA PRO A 177 -3.63 -1.81 10.93
C PRO A 177 -4.32 -0.53 11.42
N SER A 178 -5.46 -0.15 10.80
CA SER A 178 -6.27 1.00 11.19
C SER A 178 -7.08 0.78 12.48
N GLY A 179 -7.05 -0.43 13.06
CA GLY A 179 -7.89 -0.84 14.19
C GLY A 179 -9.32 -1.25 13.81
N GLU A 180 -9.68 -1.21 12.52
CA GLU A 180 -10.94 -1.77 12.02
C GLU A 180 -10.93 -3.29 12.16
N ILE A 181 -12.03 -3.86 12.65
CA ILE A 181 -12.24 -5.31 12.67
C ILE A 181 -13.28 -5.62 11.60
N ARG A 182 -12.91 -6.52 10.69
CA ARG A 182 -13.78 -6.94 9.59
C ARG A 182 -13.67 -8.41 9.32
N GLN A 183 -14.72 -8.95 8.72
CA GLN A 183 -14.81 -10.34 8.30
C GLN A 183 -14.52 -10.49 6.81
N VAL A 184 -13.95 -11.63 6.45
CA VAL A 184 -13.76 -12.12 5.08
C VAL A 184 -14.02 -13.62 5.06
N LEU A 185 -14.26 -14.20 3.88
CA LEU A 185 -14.43 -15.65 3.76
C LEU A 185 -13.14 -16.39 4.14
N THR A 186 -13.25 -17.52 4.83
CA THR A 186 -12.11 -18.36 5.22
C THR A 186 -11.38 -18.97 4.02
N ALA A 187 -12.05 -19.08 2.85
CA ALA A 187 -11.45 -19.49 1.59
C ALA A 187 -10.55 -18.41 0.95
N CYS A 188 -10.61 -17.14 1.42
CA CYS A 188 -9.70 -16.09 0.96
C CYS A 188 -8.26 -16.43 1.33
N ARG A 189 -7.34 -16.18 0.39
CA ARG A 189 -5.90 -16.38 0.62
C ARG A 189 -5.28 -15.18 1.34
N ALA A 190 -4.26 -15.47 2.13
CA ALA A 190 -3.39 -14.49 2.76
C ALA A 190 -1.95 -14.99 2.75
N THR A 191 -0.99 -14.08 2.85
CA THR A 191 0.43 -14.41 2.99
C THR A 191 0.84 -14.24 4.45
N VAL A 192 1.56 -15.21 5.00
CA VAL A 192 2.03 -15.20 6.40
C VAL A 192 3.10 -14.14 6.60
N GLY A 193 3.07 -13.47 7.76
CA GLY A 193 4.01 -12.41 8.14
C GLY A 193 3.47 -11.01 7.85
N GLU A 194 4.26 -10.00 8.17
CA GLU A 194 4.01 -8.59 7.87
C GLU A 194 4.87 -8.11 6.69
N VAL A 195 4.43 -7.09 5.99
CA VAL A 195 5.20 -6.50 4.88
C VAL A 195 6.45 -5.81 5.41
N GLY A 196 7.60 -6.07 4.79
CA GLY A 196 8.87 -5.43 5.12
C GLY A 196 8.89 -3.91 4.89
N ASN A 197 10.05 -3.28 5.18
CA ASN A 197 10.27 -1.83 5.01
C ASN A 197 9.39 -0.95 5.92
N ALA A 198 9.10 -1.38 7.15
CA ALA A 198 8.21 -0.67 8.08
C ALA A 198 8.64 0.79 8.34
N GLU A 199 9.92 1.08 8.38
CA GLU A 199 10.46 2.43 8.61
C GLU A 199 10.22 3.43 7.45
N GLN A 200 9.62 3.00 6.34
CA GLN A 200 9.32 3.86 5.20
C GLN A 200 8.46 5.08 5.58
N GLU A 201 7.59 4.96 6.57
CA GLU A 201 6.77 6.06 7.06
C GLU A 201 7.56 7.16 7.78
N LEU A 202 8.71 6.80 8.37
CA LEU A 202 9.58 7.72 9.12
C LEU A 202 10.48 8.57 8.21
N ILE A 203 10.47 8.33 6.89
CA ILE A 203 11.28 9.08 5.93
C ILE A 203 10.72 10.48 5.76
N SER A 204 11.54 11.50 6.09
CA SER A 204 11.23 12.89 5.83
C SER A 204 11.70 13.32 4.44
N TRP A 205 10.79 13.91 3.65
CA TRP A 205 11.12 14.38 2.30
C TRP A 205 11.96 15.66 2.30
N GLY A 206 11.84 16.50 3.32
CA GLY A 206 12.62 17.72 3.55
C GLY A 206 12.30 18.89 2.62
N LYS A 207 11.80 18.65 1.39
CA LYS A 207 11.44 19.70 0.43
C LYS A 207 10.26 19.33 -0.48
N ALA A 208 9.51 20.34 -0.91
CA ALA A 208 8.36 20.18 -1.80
C ALA A 208 8.73 19.56 -3.17
N GLY A 209 9.94 19.83 -3.68
CA GLY A 209 10.43 19.26 -4.94
C GLY A 209 10.46 17.74 -4.95
N ARG A 210 10.66 17.07 -3.82
CA ARG A 210 10.59 15.61 -3.75
C ARG A 210 9.18 15.06 -4.02
N ASN A 211 8.13 15.77 -3.62
CA ASN A 211 6.76 15.41 -3.98
C ASN A 211 6.53 15.60 -5.49
N ARG A 212 7.13 16.65 -6.09
CA ARG A 212 7.09 16.86 -7.55
C ARG A 212 7.74 15.69 -8.31
N TRP A 213 8.87 15.18 -7.83
CA TRP A 213 9.55 14.01 -8.41
C TRP A 213 8.70 12.73 -8.37
N LYS A 214 7.79 12.64 -7.39
CA LYS A 214 6.82 11.53 -7.28
C LYS A 214 5.56 11.71 -8.13
N GLY A 215 5.44 12.81 -8.87
CA GLY A 215 4.28 13.10 -9.68
C GLY A 215 3.12 13.77 -8.94
N LYS A 216 3.34 14.24 -7.71
CA LYS A 216 2.35 15.01 -6.95
C LYS A 216 2.49 16.49 -7.29
N ARG A 217 1.43 17.09 -7.82
CA ARG A 217 1.36 18.54 -8.06
C ARG A 217 0.93 19.29 -6.81
N PRO A 218 1.25 20.59 -6.70
CA PRO A 218 0.80 21.43 -5.59
C PRO A 218 -0.73 21.45 -5.46
N THR A 219 -1.21 21.57 -4.23
CA THR A 219 -2.64 21.68 -3.91
C THR A 219 -2.92 23.05 -3.32
N THR A 220 -3.88 23.78 -3.92
CA THR A 220 -4.40 25.04 -3.36
C THR A 220 -5.53 24.70 -2.40
N ARG A 221 -5.54 25.31 -1.22
CA ARG A 221 -6.60 25.16 -0.22
C ARG A 221 -7.86 25.88 -0.71
N GLY A 222 -9.06 25.33 -0.44
CA GLY A 222 -10.33 25.96 -0.81
C GLY A 222 -10.51 27.36 -0.25
N VAL A 223 -10.03 27.64 0.97
CA VAL A 223 -10.06 28.96 1.61
C VAL A 223 -9.26 30.02 0.84
N ALA A 224 -8.26 29.62 0.07
CA ALA A 224 -7.43 30.53 -0.74
C ALA A 224 -7.97 30.73 -2.17
N MET A 225 -9.13 30.18 -2.48
CA MET A 225 -9.81 30.32 -3.77
C MET A 225 -10.90 31.41 -3.71
N ASN A 226 -11.42 31.79 -4.88
CA ASN A 226 -12.58 32.66 -4.97
C ASN A 226 -13.88 31.89 -4.67
N PRO A 227 -15.00 32.60 -4.32
CA PRO A 227 -16.27 31.95 -4.02
C PRO A 227 -16.81 31.08 -5.16
N VAL A 228 -16.55 31.44 -6.40
CA VAL A 228 -16.94 30.65 -7.59
C VAL A 228 -16.22 29.31 -7.69
N ASP A 229 -15.01 29.22 -7.16
CA ASP A 229 -14.16 28.01 -7.29
C ASP A 229 -14.34 27.02 -6.15
N HIS A 230 -14.73 27.50 -4.97
CA HIS A 230 -14.84 26.67 -3.79
C HIS A 230 -15.85 27.24 -2.76
N PRO A 231 -16.67 26.40 -2.10
CA PRO A 231 -17.62 26.84 -1.07
C PRO A 231 -17.00 27.54 0.14
N LEU A 232 -15.68 27.35 0.39
CA LEU A 232 -14.92 28.02 1.44
C LEU A 232 -14.14 29.25 0.93
N GLY A 233 -14.29 29.59 -0.33
CA GLY A 233 -13.57 30.70 -0.97
C GLY A 233 -14.12 32.05 -0.62
N GLY A 234 -13.31 33.08 -0.88
CA GLY A 234 -13.64 34.47 -0.67
C GLY A 234 -13.16 35.05 0.65
N GLY A 235 -13.46 36.33 0.86
CA GLY A 235 -13.02 37.11 2.02
C GLY A 235 -11.73 37.89 1.79
N GLU A 236 -11.39 38.78 2.71
CA GLU A 236 -10.14 39.53 2.72
C GLU A 236 -9.12 38.89 3.65
N GLY A 237 -7.88 38.76 3.18
CA GLY A 237 -6.78 38.20 3.96
C GLY A 237 -6.99 36.74 4.41
N LYS A 238 -6.79 36.47 5.69
CA LYS A 238 -7.01 35.14 6.28
C LYS A 238 -8.44 34.99 6.78
N SER A 239 -9.36 34.64 5.90
CA SER A 239 -10.75 34.35 6.28
C SER A 239 -10.90 32.91 6.86
N SER A 240 -11.95 32.71 7.65
CA SER A 240 -12.24 31.43 8.33
C SER A 240 -12.98 30.40 7.46
N GLY A 241 -13.44 30.77 6.28
CA GLY A 241 -14.21 29.92 5.37
C GLY A 241 -15.71 29.80 5.68
N GLY A 242 -16.19 30.31 6.81
CA GLY A 242 -17.60 30.49 7.14
C GLY A 242 -18.51 29.28 7.29
N ARG A 243 -17.99 28.05 7.15
CA ARG A 243 -18.74 26.79 7.27
C ARG A 243 -17.84 25.62 7.64
N HIS A 244 -18.45 24.46 7.92
CA HIS A 244 -17.70 23.22 8.11
C HIS A 244 -16.82 22.87 6.91
N PRO A 245 -15.63 22.24 7.14
CA PRO A 245 -14.77 21.77 6.06
C PRO A 245 -15.56 20.96 5.03
N THR A 246 -15.53 21.40 3.78
CA THR A 246 -16.26 20.79 2.68
C THR A 246 -15.36 20.57 1.47
N SER A 247 -15.74 19.61 0.63
CA SER A 247 -15.12 19.40 -0.67
C SER A 247 -15.52 20.53 -1.65
N PRO A 248 -14.83 20.67 -2.82
CA PRO A 248 -15.24 21.62 -3.86
C PRO A 248 -16.69 21.48 -4.34
N TRP A 249 -17.29 20.33 -4.13
CA TRP A 249 -18.69 20.03 -4.47
C TRP A 249 -19.65 20.17 -3.27
N GLY A 250 -19.23 20.83 -2.19
CA GLY A 250 -20.05 21.08 -1.01
C GLY A 250 -20.29 19.88 -0.09
N LYS A 251 -19.63 18.75 -0.32
CA LYS A 251 -19.79 17.57 0.54
C LYS A 251 -18.94 17.74 1.81
N PRO A 252 -19.52 17.53 3.02
CA PRO A 252 -18.79 17.60 4.28
C PRO A 252 -17.63 16.58 4.31
N GLU A 253 -16.51 16.97 4.91
CA GLU A 253 -15.37 16.07 5.09
C GLU A 253 -15.66 14.98 6.14
N GLY A 254 -15.07 13.82 5.94
CA GLY A 254 -14.97 12.75 6.94
C GLY A 254 -16.08 11.70 6.93
N ARG A 255 -17.25 11.94 6.39
CA ARG A 255 -18.37 10.97 6.36
C ARG A 255 -18.87 10.71 4.94
N THR A 256 -17.98 10.33 4.04
CA THR A 256 -18.32 10.13 2.63
C THR A 256 -18.75 8.70 2.28
N ARG A 257 -18.52 7.72 3.19
CA ARG A 257 -18.95 6.34 2.96
C ARG A 257 -20.47 6.22 3.15
N ARG A 258 -21.18 5.90 2.07
CA ARG A 258 -22.60 5.53 2.11
C ARG A 258 -22.73 4.04 2.46
N ARG A 259 -23.94 3.60 2.83
CA ARG A 259 -24.26 2.17 3.05
C ARG A 259 -23.84 1.34 1.85
N LYS A 260 -22.99 0.36 2.07
CA LYS A 260 -22.51 -0.60 1.07
C LYS A 260 -22.74 -2.01 1.57
N PRO A 261 -22.97 -3.00 0.69
CA PRO A 261 -23.12 -4.41 1.11
C PRO A 261 -21.97 -4.88 1.99
N SER A 262 -20.74 -4.41 1.73
CA SER A 262 -19.57 -4.75 2.55
C SER A 262 -19.59 -4.15 3.97
N ASP A 263 -20.56 -3.30 4.33
CA ASP A 263 -20.66 -2.75 5.70
C ASP A 263 -21.12 -3.83 6.69
N GLN A 264 -21.86 -4.84 6.23
CA GLN A 264 -22.25 -6.00 7.02
C GLN A 264 -21.05 -6.82 7.50
N LEU A 265 -19.94 -6.80 6.75
CA LEU A 265 -18.71 -7.50 7.10
C LEU A 265 -17.78 -6.68 8.03
N ILE A 266 -18.17 -5.46 8.44
CA ILE A 266 -17.39 -4.62 9.35
C ILE A 266 -17.99 -4.76 10.74
N VAL A 267 -17.32 -5.54 11.60
CA VAL A 267 -17.73 -5.76 13.00
C VAL A 267 -17.48 -4.49 13.83
N ARG A 268 -16.30 -3.88 13.67
CA ARG A 268 -15.94 -2.66 14.39
C ARG A 268 -15.18 -1.71 13.47
N ARG A 269 -15.65 -0.48 13.34
CA ARG A 269 -14.95 0.57 12.57
C ARG A 269 -13.71 1.08 13.32
N ARG A 270 -12.77 1.67 12.58
CA ARG A 270 -11.60 2.34 13.18
C ARG A 270 -12.05 3.36 14.23
N ARG A 271 -11.34 3.48 15.33
CA ARG A 271 -11.57 4.55 16.29
C ARG A 271 -11.36 5.91 15.60
N LYS A 272 -12.29 6.83 15.79
CA LYS A 272 -12.05 8.23 15.43
C LYS A 272 -10.93 8.72 16.35
N GLY A 273 -9.87 9.31 15.77
CA GLY A 273 -8.93 10.07 16.57
C GLY A 273 -9.72 11.13 17.36
N ARG A 274 -9.40 11.34 18.63
CA ARG A 274 -9.89 12.52 19.36
C ARG A 274 -9.45 13.71 18.53
N GLY A 275 -10.41 14.49 18.01
CA GLY A 275 -10.10 15.74 17.32
C GLY A 275 -9.24 16.59 18.25
N ARG A 276 -8.11 17.05 17.71
CA ARG A 276 -7.35 18.15 18.29
C ARG A 276 -8.05 19.45 17.99
#